data_e62b8ae2aeafd48de71f9ede2845886a
#
_entry.id   e62b8ae2aeafd48de71f9ede2845886a
#
_cell.length_a   1.000
_cell.length_b   1.000
_cell.length_c   1.000
_cell.angle_alpha   90.00
_cell.angle_beta   90.00
_cell.angle_gamma   90.00
#
_symmetry.space_group_name_H-M   'P 1'
#
loop_
_entity.id
_entity.type
_entity.pdbx_description
1 polymer ?
#
loop_
_entity_poly.entity_id
_entity_poly.type
_entity_poly.pdbx_seq_one_letter_code
_entity_poly.pdbx_strand_id
1 'polypeptide(L)'
;MKHILLLLLSFFVPVVWGQQVEQFKLWPDKPEAGEAEIFVYHPAKGGKAAPAVLICPGGGYRGLAMNHEGHDMAKWYASNGFVAVVLKYRMPEGVHTIPLSDAEKAMSVIRGNAAKWNLDANKVGVIGSSAGGHLAASLSTLAADANRPDFAILYYPVISFDNMTTHGGSK
;
A
#
# COMPACT_ATOMS: atom_id res chain seq x y z
N MET A 1 59.76 -27.79 18.60
CA MET A 1 58.98 -26.88 17.78
C MET A 1 57.50 -27.19 18.01
N LYS A 2 56.78 -26.31 18.76
CA LYS A 2 55.36 -26.50 19.08
C LYS A 2 54.53 -25.74 18.04
N HIS A 3 53.73 -26.45 17.22
CA HIS A 3 52.81 -25.86 16.27
C HIS A 3 51.54 -25.44 17.03
N ILE A 4 51.30 -24.13 17.11
CA ILE A 4 50.04 -23.55 17.60
C ILE A 4 49.07 -23.54 16.44
N LEU A 5 48.02 -24.37 16.52
CA LEU A 5 46.90 -24.39 15.59
C LEU A 5 45.92 -23.30 16.01
N LEU A 6 45.91 -22.19 15.25
CA LEU A 6 44.92 -21.12 15.45
C LEU A 6 43.58 -21.53 14.82
N LEU A 7 42.60 -21.90 15.63
CA LEU A 7 41.21 -22.11 15.19
C LEU A 7 40.55 -20.74 14.99
N LEU A 8 40.36 -20.33 13.74
CA LEU A 8 39.50 -19.20 13.40
C LEU A 8 38.03 -19.62 13.54
N LEU A 9 37.39 -19.28 14.66
CA LEU A 9 35.95 -19.35 14.80
C LEU A 9 35.33 -18.20 13.98
N SER A 10 34.81 -18.51 12.80
CA SER A 10 33.95 -17.59 12.06
C SER A 10 32.58 -17.52 12.72
N PHE A 11 32.32 -16.45 13.45
CA PHE A 11 30.98 -16.14 13.95
C PHE A 11 30.10 -15.76 12.75
N PHE A 12 29.22 -16.67 12.36
CA PHE A 12 28.15 -16.39 11.43
C PHE A 12 27.08 -15.58 12.19
N VAL A 13 27.13 -14.26 12.10
CA VAL A 13 26.06 -13.41 12.61
C VAL A 13 24.93 -13.47 11.56
N PRO A 14 23.77 -14.05 11.90
CA PRO A 14 22.64 -13.99 10.98
C PRO A 14 22.25 -12.53 10.79
N VAL A 15 22.41 -12.01 9.59
CA VAL A 15 21.86 -10.70 9.22
C VAL A 15 20.36 -10.86 9.24
N VAL A 16 19.70 -10.40 10.28
CA VAL A 16 18.26 -10.26 10.34
C VAL A 16 17.90 -9.13 9.36
N TRP A 17 17.50 -9.51 8.17
CA TRP A 17 16.93 -8.58 7.19
C TRP A 17 15.58 -8.11 7.74
N GLY A 18 15.58 -7.01 8.47
CA GLY A 18 14.35 -6.28 8.75
C GLY A 18 13.73 -5.89 7.41
N GLN A 19 12.42 -6.08 7.27
CA GLN A 19 11.67 -5.71 6.08
C GLN A 19 11.89 -4.19 5.85
N GLN A 20 12.67 -3.82 4.82
CA GLN A 20 12.91 -2.43 4.50
C GLN A 20 11.61 -1.82 3.97
N VAL A 21 11.12 -0.80 4.66
CA VAL A 21 9.96 0.00 4.23
C VAL A 21 10.51 1.24 3.55
N GLU A 22 10.17 1.42 2.28
CA GLU A 22 10.46 2.64 1.55
C GLU A 22 9.26 3.59 1.69
N GLN A 23 9.52 4.89 1.96
CA GLN A 23 8.49 5.91 2.07
C GLN A 23 8.70 6.98 1.01
N PHE A 24 7.63 7.36 0.32
CA PHE A 24 7.66 8.38 -0.73
C PHE A 24 6.52 9.38 -0.57
N LYS A 25 6.81 10.66 -0.81
CA LYS A 25 5.76 11.65 -1.04
C LYS A 25 5.08 11.33 -2.37
N LEU A 26 3.75 11.35 -2.38
CA LEU A 26 2.98 11.03 -3.59
C LEU A 26 3.02 12.16 -4.63
N TRP A 27 3.11 13.41 -4.15
CA TRP A 27 3.12 14.63 -4.96
C TRP A 27 4.37 15.48 -4.70
N PRO A 28 5.59 15.00 -5.01
CA PRO A 28 6.83 15.72 -4.66
C PRO A 28 6.93 17.07 -5.34
N ASP A 29 6.35 17.23 -6.55
CA ASP A 29 6.39 18.45 -7.36
C ASP A 29 5.20 19.39 -7.10
N LYS A 30 4.32 19.04 -6.15
CA LYS A 30 3.11 19.80 -5.80
C LYS A 30 2.98 19.92 -4.28
N PRO A 31 3.80 20.75 -3.63
CA PRO A 31 3.76 20.89 -2.16
C PRO A 31 2.40 21.34 -1.64
N GLU A 32 1.63 22.08 -2.45
CA GLU A 32 0.24 22.47 -2.17
C GLU A 32 -0.74 21.31 -2.13
N ALA A 33 -0.38 20.18 -2.74
CA ALA A 33 -1.22 18.96 -2.70
C ALA A 33 -1.21 18.27 -1.32
N GLY A 34 -0.46 18.80 -0.34
CA GLY A 34 -0.46 18.29 1.02
C GLY A 34 0.33 16.97 1.22
N GLU A 35 0.03 16.27 2.31
CA GLU A 35 0.85 15.17 2.83
C GLU A 35 0.39 13.77 2.39
N ALA A 36 0.03 13.57 1.13
CA ALA A 36 -0.18 12.22 0.63
C ALA A 36 1.16 11.47 0.47
N GLU A 37 1.22 10.26 1.01
CA GLU A 37 2.43 9.44 1.04
C GLU A 37 2.11 7.98 0.72
N ILE A 38 3.11 7.25 0.23
CA ILE A 38 3.05 5.79 0.10
C ILE A 38 4.19 5.13 0.87
N PHE A 39 3.89 3.96 1.44
CA PHE A 39 4.84 3.11 2.15
C PHE A 39 4.92 1.77 1.44
N VAL A 40 6.09 1.42 0.92
CA VAL A 40 6.30 0.24 0.08
C VAL A 40 6.99 -0.85 0.88
N TYR A 41 6.38 -2.01 0.89
CA TYR A 41 6.84 -3.23 1.54
C TYR A 41 7.18 -4.26 0.48
N HIS A 42 8.41 -4.72 0.47
CA HIS A 42 8.88 -5.71 -0.50
C HIS A 42 8.78 -7.13 0.07
N PRO A 43 8.41 -8.12 -0.76
CA PRO A 43 8.50 -9.51 -0.36
C PRO A 43 9.97 -9.92 -0.17
N ALA A 44 10.19 -10.99 0.60
CA ALA A 44 11.49 -11.64 0.64
C ALA A 44 11.89 -12.01 -0.80
N LYS A 45 13.13 -11.73 -1.19
CA LYS A 45 13.62 -11.84 -2.58
C LYS A 45 13.31 -13.20 -3.19
N GLY A 46 12.55 -13.20 -4.27
CA GLY A 46 12.24 -14.34 -5.14
C GLY A 46 12.41 -13.93 -6.61
N GLY A 47 12.80 -14.87 -7.48
CA GLY A 47 13.26 -14.57 -8.85
C GLY A 47 12.18 -14.11 -9.86
N LYS A 48 10.88 -14.25 -9.57
CA LYS A 48 9.79 -13.83 -10.45
C LYS A 48 9.21 -12.48 -10.01
N ALA A 49 8.73 -11.69 -10.99
CA ALA A 49 7.99 -10.46 -10.72
C ALA A 49 6.76 -10.76 -9.84
N ALA A 50 6.66 -10.06 -8.71
CA ALA A 50 5.61 -10.27 -7.71
C ALA A 50 4.29 -9.58 -8.13
N PRO A 51 3.11 -10.09 -7.75
CA PRO A 51 1.90 -9.29 -7.78
C PRO A 51 2.01 -8.13 -6.77
N ALA A 52 1.23 -7.07 -6.97
CA ALA A 52 1.22 -5.94 -6.05
C ALA A 52 -0.19 -5.63 -5.55
N VAL A 53 -0.27 -4.99 -4.38
CA VAL A 53 -1.52 -4.48 -3.82
C VAL A 53 -1.34 -3.05 -3.30
N LEU A 54 -2.27 -2.17 -3.65
CA LEU A 54 -2.44 -0.87 -3.02
C LEU A 54 -3.41 -1.04 -1.84
N ILE A 55 -3.02 -0.62 -0.65
CA ILE A 55 -3.80 -0.76 0.58
C ILE A 55 -4.30 0.62 0.99
N CYS A 56 -5.62 0.77 1.06
CA CYS A 56 -6.32 1.98 1.47
C CYS A 56 -6.92 1.77 2.88
N PRO A 57 -6.30 2.28 3.95
CA PRO A 57 -6.82 2.15 5.31
C PRO A 57 -8.16 2.87 5.48
N GLY A 58 -9.01 2.40 6.38
CA GLY A 58 -10.21 3.10 6.82
C GLY A 58 -9.91 4.23 7.81
N GLY A 59 -10.96 4.80 8.37
CA GLY A 59 -10.87 5.90 9.35
C GLY A 59 -11.96 6.94 9.18
N GLY A 60 -13.06 6.59 8.50
CA GLY A 60 -14.27 7.42 8.37
C GLY A 60 -14.04 8.74 7.64
N TYR A 61 -13.02 8.84 6.80
CA TYR A 61 -12.59 10.08 6.15
C TYR A 61 -12.29 11.25 7.12
N ARG A 62 -11.98 10.93 8.38
CA ARG A 62 -11.55 11.89 9.42
C ARG A 62 -10.14 11.61 9.91
N GLY A 63 -9.56 10.49 9.50
CA GLY A 63 -8.23 10.02 9.82
C GLY A 63 -7.95 8.73 9.08
N LEU A 64 -6.83 8.07 9.39
CA LEU A 64 -6.41 6.82 8.77
C LEU A 64 -5.98 5.81 9.84
N ALA A 65 -6.52 4.61 9.77
CA ALA A 65 -6.13 3.46 10.60
C ALA A 65 -4.82 2.84 10.10
N MET A 66 -3.76 3.65 10.02
CA MET A 66 -2.49 3.32 9.35
C MET A 66 -1.85 2.06 9.91
N ASN A 67 -1.96 1.79 11.20
CA ASN A 67 -1.29 0.64 11.82
C ASN A 67 -1.94 -0.68 11.38
N HIS A 68 -3.13 -0.99 11.88
CA HIS A 68 -3.78 -2.30 11.71
C HIS A 68 -4.42 -2.51 10.34
N GLU A 69 -4.93 -1.46 9.67
CA GLU A 69 -5.51 -1.56 8.32
C GLU A 69 -4.54 -1.15 7.20
N GLY A 70 -3.35 -0.67 7.57
CA GLY A 70 -2.29 -0.29 6.65
C GLY A 70 -1.05 -1.15 6.82
N HIS A 71 -0.18 -0.75 7.74
CA HIS A 71 1.16 -1.32 7.90
C HIS A 71 1.15 -2.82 8.26
N ASP A 72 0.24 -3.28 9.13
CA ASP A 72 0.19 -4.69 9.51
C ASP A 72 -0.34 -5.56 8.36
N MET A 73 -1.34 -5.07 7.61
CA MET A 73 -1.77 -5.73 6.37
C MET A 73 -0.64 -5.79 5.35
N ALA A 74 0.10 -4.70 5.15
CA ALA A 74 1.21 -4.66 4.20
C ALA A 74 2.31 -5.66 4.55
N LYS A 75 2.67 -5.79 5.83
CA LYS A 75 3.62 -6.81 6.29
C LYS A 75 3.12 -8.23 5.97
N TRP A 76 1.83 -8.47 6.20
CA TRP A 76 1.24 -9.78 5.90
C TRP A 76 1.28 -10.09 4.39
N TYR A 77 0.85 -9.15 3.53
CA TYR A 77 0.90 -9.34 2.08
C TYR A 77 2.34 -9.50 1.57
N ALA A 78 3.28 -8.72 2.08
CA ALA A 78 4.68 -8.85 1.71
C ALA A 78 5.29 -10.20 2.13
N SER A 79 4.92 -10.72 3.31
CA SER A 79 5.33 -12.06 3.74
C SER A 79 4.72 -13.18 2.86
N ASN A 80 3.63 -12.90 2.16
CA ASN A 80 2.97 -13.81 1.21
C ASN A 80 3.35 -13.54 -0.27
N GLY A 81 4.43 -12.82 -0.51
CA GLY A 81 5.01 -12.68 -1.85
C GLY A 81 4.47 -11.53 -2.69
N PHE A 82 3.76 -10.57 -2.10
CA PHE A 82 3.29 -9.37 -2.79
C PHE A 82 4.22 -8.17 -2.54
N VAL A 83 4.33 -7.29 -3.51
CA VAL A 83 4.72 -5.90 -3.21
C VAL A 83 3.49 -5.21 -2.64
N ALA A 84 3.54 -4.79 -1.37
CA ALA A 84 2.42 -4.15 -0.71
C ALA A 84 2.69 -2.65 -0.49
N VAL A 85 1.75 -1.81 -0.91
CA VAL A 85 1.89 -0.36 -0.87
C VAL A 85 0.75 0.23 -0.05
N VAL A 86 1.07 0.83 1.09
CA VAL A 86 0.08 1.52 1.93
C VAL A 86 -0.04 2.96 1.47
N LEU A 87 -1.26 3.41 1.25
CA LEU A 87 -1.57 4.79 0.87
C LEU A 87 -2.05 5.59 2.08
N LYS A 88 -1.27 6.61 2.45
CA LYS A 88 -1.71 7.70 3.32
C LYS A 88 -2.37 8.76 2.44
N TYR A 89 -3.65 8.56 2.15
CA TYR A 89 -4.39 9.49 1.29
C TYR A 89 -4.88 10.71 2.06
N ARG A 90 -5.07 11.83 1.35
CA ARG A 90 -5.63 13.06 1.91
C ARG A 90 -7.12 12.89 2.22
N MET A 91 -7.54 13.60 3.26
CA MET A 91 -8.98 13.65 3.59
C MET A 91 -9.75 14.42 2.52
N PRO A 92 -11.03 14.04 2.26
CA PRO A 92 -11.80 14.63 1.18
C PRO A 92 -12.20 16.08 1.41
N GLU A 93 -12.34 16.54 2.66
CA GLU A 93 -12.79 17.90 2.99
C GLU A 93 -14.02 18.35 2.18
N GLY A 94 -14.97 17.44 1.97
CA GLY A 94 -16.14 17.65 1.14
C GLY A 94 -15.94 17.42 -0.37
N VAL A 95 -14.71 17.12 -0.82
CA VAL A 95 -14.36 16.90 -2.24
C VAL A 95 -13.86 15.46 -2.44
N HIS A 96 -14.76 14.57 -2.85
CA HIS A 96 -14.46 13.13 -3.01
C HIS A 96 -13.33 12.81 -4.00
N THR A 97 -13.05 13.70 -4.93
CA THR A 97 -11.98 13.52 -5.93
C THR A 97 -10.58 13.66 -5.34
N ILE A 98 -10.41 14.26 -4.15
CA ILE A 98 -9.09 14.39 -3.50
C ILE A 98 -8.50 13.02 -3.19
N PRO A 99 -9.11 12.16 -2.34
CA PRO A 99 -8.57 10.83 -2.07
C PRO A 99 -8.54 9.94 -3.32
N LEU A 100 -9.48 10.07 -4.25
CA LEU A 100 -9.48 9.32 -5.50
C LEU A 100 -8.25 9.65 -6.34
N SER A 101 -7.90 10.94 -6.48
CA SER A 101 -6.70 11.36 -7.21
C SER A 101 -5.42 10.83 -6.59
N ASP A 102 -5.36 10.70 -5.26
CA ASP A 102 -4.23 10.09 -4.58
C ASP A 102 -4.14 8.59 -4.88
N ALA A 103 -5.26 7.88 -4.88
CA ALA A 103 -5.29 6.47 -5.21
C ALA A 103 -4.91 6.20 -6.68
N GLU A 104 -5.39 7.00 -7.62
CA GLU A 104 -5.00 6.93 -9.04
C GLU A 104 -3.50 7.21 -9.22
N LYS A 105 -2.98 8.24 -8.55
CA LYS A 105 -1.55 8.56 -8.58
C LYS A 105 -0.72 7.43 -8.01
N ALA A 106 -1.15 6.83 -6.91
CA ALA A 106 -0.47 5.68 -6.31
C ALA A 106 -0.43 4.48 -7.27
N MET A 107 -1.52 4.15 -7.95
CA MET A 107 -1.56 3.11 -8.99
C MET A 107 -0.56 3.40 -10.11
N SER A 108 -0.54 4.64 -10.61
CA SER A 108 0.42 5.07 -11.63
C SER A 108 1.87 4.91 -11.15
N VAL A 109 2.17 5.29 -9.90
CA VAL A 109 3.51 5.14 -9.29
C VAL A 109 3.88 3.65 -9.17
N ILE A 110 2.97 2.79 -8.72
CA ILE A 110 3.20 1.35 -8.59
C ILE A 110 3.55 0.75 -9.96
N ARG A 111 2.72 0.97 -10.96
CA ARG A 111 2.94 0.43 -12.31
C ARG A 111 4.21 1.02 -12.96
N GLY A 112 4.49 2.31 -12.76
CA GLY A 112 5.68 2.98 -13.28
C GLY A 112 6.99 2.48 -12.65
N ASN A 113 6.94 1.94 -11.43
CA ASN A 113 8.09 1.36 -10.74
C ASN A 113 8.20 -0.17 -10.88
N ALA A 114 7.44 -0.80 -11.78
CA ALA A 114 7.37 -2.26 -11.89
C ALA A 114 8.74 -2.92 -12.02
N ALA A 115 9.61 -2.41 -12.85
CA ALA A 115 10.95 -2.93 -13.02
C ALA A 115 11.82 -2.74 -11.75
N LYS A 116 11.76 -1.56 -11.12
CA LYS A 116 12.54 -1.24 -9.92
C LYS A 116 12.13 -2.10 -8.73
N TRP A 117 10.83 -2.33 -8.57
CA TRP A 117 10.27 -3.08 -7.43
C TRP A 117 10.08 -4.57 -7.74
N ASN A 118 10.48 -5.03 -8.93
CA ASN A 118 10.33 -6.41 -9.40
C ASN A 118 8.89 -6.91 -9.24
N LEU A 119 7.92 -6.12 -9.72
CA LEU A 119 6.51 -6.48 -9.73
C LEU A 119 5.96 -6.63 -11.16
N ASP A 120 4.87 -7.39 -11.29
CA ASP A 120 4.11 -7.54 -12.54
C ASP A 120 3.08 -6.41 -12.64
N ALA A 121 3.29 -5.47 -13.56
CA ALA A 121 2.42 -4.33 -13.75
C ALA A 121 0.96 -4.70 -14.17
N ASN A 122 0.74 -5.93 -14.63
CA ASN A 122 -0.58 -6.47 -14.98
C ASN A 122 -1.23 -7.27 -13.83
N LYS A 123 -0.65 -7.21 -12.63
CA LYS A 123 -1.17 -7.88 -11.43
C LYS A 123 -1.13 -6.94 -10.23
N VAL A 124 -1.74 -5.78 -10.39
CA VAL A 124 -1.80 -4.74 -9.34
C VAL A 124 -3.24 -4.59 -8.86
N GLY A 125 -3.54 -5.09 -7.67
CA GLY A 125 -4.85 -4.97 -7.05
C GLY A 125 -4.95 -3.79 -6.10
N VAL A 126 -6.18 -3.54 -5.62
CA VAL A 126 -6.47 -2.61 -4.53
C VAL A 126 -7.18 -3.33 -3.38
N ILE A 127 -6.84 -2.94 -2.16
CA ILE A 127 -7.47 -3.43 -0.93
C ILE A 127 -7.90 -2.23 -0.13
N GLY A 128 -9.11 -2.26 0.43
CA GLY A 128 -9.57 -1.16 1.26
C GLY A 128 -10.55 -1.60 2.34
N SER A 129 -10.46 -0.95 3.50
CA SER A 129 -11.31 -1.20 4.65
C SER A 129 -12.19 0.00 4.94
N SER A 130 -13.48 -0.20 5.25
CA SER A 130 -14.41 0.87 5.64
C SER A 130 -14.42 2.04 4.63
N ALA A 131 -14.05 3.26 5.03
CA ALA A 131 -13.87 4.41 4.14
C ALA A 131 -12.81 4.15 3.05
N GLY A 132 -11.71 3.45 3.38
CA GLY A 132 -10.72 2.98 2.40
C GLY A 132 -11.30 1.94 1.45
N GLY A 133 -12.27 1.14 1.91
CA GLY A 133 -13.03 0.23 1.05
C GLY A 133 -13.90 0.97 0.04
N HIS A 134 -14.53 2.08 0.44
CA HIS A 134 -15.22 2.99 -0.48
C HIS A 134 -14.25 3.60 -1.49
N LEU A 135 -13.07 4.06 -1.05
CA LEU A 135 -12.03 4.58 -1.95
C LEU A 135 -11.56 3.51 -2.95
N ALA A 136 -11.32 2.28 -2.48
CA ALA A 136 -10.92 1.15 -3.33
C ALA A 136 -12.00 0.80 -4.38
N ALA A 137 -13.28 0.82 -3.99
CA ALA A 137 -14.41 0.64 -4.90
C ALA A 137 -14.49 1.77 -5.94
N SER A 138 -14.32 3.02 -5.50
CA SER A 138 -14.30 4.20 -6.37
C SER A 138 -13.15 4.12 -7.38
N LEU A 139 -11.94 3.76 -6.94
CA LEU A 139 -10.79 3.53 -7.82
C LEU A 139 -11.08 2.45 -8.87
N SER A 140 -11.74 1.37 -8.47
CA SER A 140 -12.04 0.24 -9.36
C SER A 140 -13.07 0.56 -10.44
N THR A 141 -13.96 1.55 -10.19
CA THR A 141 -15.10 1.86 -11.04
C THR A 141 -14.98 3.18 -11.79
N LEU A 142 -14.29 4.17 -11.20
CA LEU A 142 -14.25 5.54 -11.71
C LEU A 142 -12.89 5.92 -12.31
N ALA A 143 -11.81 5.22 -11.96
CA ALA A 143 -10.48 5.53 -12.45
C ALA A 143 -10.38 5.31 -13.98
N ALA A 144 -9.51 6.08 -14.62
CA ALA A 144 -9.09 5.82 -16.00
C ALA A 144 -8.48 4.41 -16.14
N ASP A 145 -8.64 3.78 -17.30
CA ASP A 145 -8.25 2.39 -17.53
C ASP A 145 -6.80 2.08 -17.14
N ALA A 146 -5.87 3.01 -17.40
CA ALA A 146 -4.47 2.85 -17.04
C ALA A 146 -4.21 2.78 -15.52
N ASN A 147 -5.09 3.36 -14.71
CA ASN A 147 -4.99 3.41 -13.24
C ASN A 147 -5.98 2.46 -12.56
N ARG A 148 -6.82 1.77 -13.33
CA ARG A 148 -7.78 0.81 -12.77
C ARG A 148 -7.03 -0.41 -12.23
N PRO A 149 -7.34 -0.89 -11.02
CA PRO A 149 -6.74 -2.09 -10.47
C PRO A 149 -7.20 -3.35 -11.24
N ASP A 150 -6.34 -4.37 -11.30
CA ASP A 150 -6.64 -5.65 -11.95
C ASP A 150 -7.59 -6.51 -11.09
N PHE A 151 -7.64 -6.29 -9.79
CA PHE A 151 -8.59 -6.88 -8.83
C PHE A 151 -8.80 -5.97 -7.64
N ALA A 152 -9.90 -6.17 -6.90
CA ALA A 152 -10.22 -5.43 -5.69
C ALA A 152 -10.64 -6.37 -4.55
N ILE A 153 -10.19 -6.07 -3.32
CA ILE A 153 -10.63 -6.73 -2.08
C ILE A 153 -11.19 -5.65 -1.15
N LEU A 154 -12.47 -5.78 -0.82
CA LEU A 154 -13.17 -4.78 -0.03
C LEU A 154 -13.55 -5.37 1.33
N TYR A 155 -12.97 -4.82 2.40
CA TYR A 155 -13.31 -5.18 3.77
C TYR A 155 -14.33 -4.20 4.32
N TYR A 156 -15.53 -4.66 4.68
CA TYR A 156 -16.65 -3.88 5.24
C TYR A 156 -16.73 -2.46 4.66
N PRO A 157 -16.77 -2.31 3.31
CA PRO A 157 -16.70 -1.00 2.68
C PRO A 157 -17.93 -0.16 2.98
N VAL A 158 -17.77 1.16 3.03
CA VAL A 158 -18.92 2.06 2.95
C VAL A 158 -19.44 2.03 1.53
N ILE A 159 -20.68 1.58 1.35
CA ILE A 159 -21.30 1.43 0.02
C ILE A 159 -22.21 2.61 -0.31
N SER A 160 -22.86 3.18 0.71
CA SER A 160 -23.82 4.27 0.54
C SER A 160 -23.67 5.30 1.64
N PHE A 161 -23.94 6.55 1.31
CA PHE A 161 -24.08 7.65 2.29
C PHE A 161 -25.56 7.98 2.56
N ASP A 162 -26.49 7.18 2.04
CA ASP A 162 -27.92 7.29 2.33
C ASP A 162 -28.16 7.07 3.84
N ASN A 163 -28.91 7.98 4.44
CA ASN A 163 -29.23 7.98 5.87
C ASN A 163 -29.94 6.72 6.37
N MET A 164 -30.60 5.98 5.48
CA MET A 164 -31.33 4.75 5.81
C MET A 164 -30.42 3.50 5.81
N THR A 165 -29.35 3.53 5.05
CA THR A 165 -28.51 2.35 4.77
C THR A 165 -27.07 2.49 5.22
N THR A 166 -26.60 3.71 5.48
CA THR A 166 -25.20 3.93 5.86
C THR A 166 -24.96 3.78 7.35
N HIS A 167 -23.76 3.37 7.71
CA HIS A 167 -23.30 3.38 9.10
C HIS A 167 -23.26 4.81 9.66
N GLY A 168 -23.69 5.00 10.92
CA GLY A 168 -23.80 6.33 11.52
C GLY A 168 -22.51 7.16 11.55
N GLY A 169 -21.34 6.53 11.59
CA GLY A 169 -20.03 7.20 11.52
C GLY A 169 -19.59 7.62 10.12
N SER A 170 -20.36 7.26 9.09
CA SER A 170 -20.06 7.58 7.67
C SER A 170 -20.92 8.75 7.15
N LYS A 171 -21.75 9.34 8.00
CA LYS A 171 -22.62 10.48 7.69
C LYS A 171 -21.87 11.79 7.71
#